data_9298d2ecae9f2aa308a79a821babe7d5
#
_entry.id   9298d2ecae9f2aa308a79a821babe7d5
#
_cell.length_a   1.000
_cell.length_b   1.000
_cell.length_c   1.000
_cell.angle_alpha   90.00
_cell.angle_beta   90.00
_cell.angle_gamma   90.00
#
_symmetry.space_group_name_H-M   'P 1'
#
loop_
_entity.id
_entity.type
_entity.pdbx_description
1 polymer ?
#
loop_
_entity_poly.entity_id
_entity_poly.type
_entity_poly.pdbx_seq_one_letter_code
_entity_poly.pdbx_strand_id
1 'polypeptide(L)'
;MLFLSTTSANISYFSIYKGISIFLISFFSNTFSAISGGGAGLLQLPALILFGVPYYQALASHKLATVALGLGGSLRNYKSLRNDIYIAWQILIFGLPGVIFGASIIELISEKYLYLFLA
;
A
#
# COMPACT_ATOMS: atom_id res chain seq x y z
N MET A 1 32.05 -25.99 -7.82
CA MET A 1 30.60 -26.26 -7.73
C MET A 1 29.98 -25.93 -6.38
N LEU A 2 30.69 -26.02 -5.26
CA LEU A 2 30.23 -25.64 -3.91
C LEU A 2 30.05 -24.12 -3.67
N PHE A 3 30.80 -23.27 -4.38
CA PHE A 3 30.76 -21.82 -4.20
C PHE A 3 29.47 -21.17 -4.73
N LEU A 4 28.85 -21.74 -5.76
CA LEU A 4 27.59 -21.26 -6.34
C LEU A 4 26.37 -21.63 -5.48
N SER A 5 26.43 -22.74 -4.74
CA SER A 5 25.32 -23.17 -3.87
C SER A 5 25.20 -22.33 -2.59
N THR A 6 26.31 -21.88 -2.03
CA THR A 6 26.30 -20.99 -0.84
C THR A 6 25.83 -19.57 -1.17
N THR A 7 26.16 -19.06 -2.36
CA THR A 7 25.72 -17.72 -2.79
C THR A 7 24.22 -17.67 -3.05
N SER A 8 23.67 -18.69 -3.72
CA SER A 8 22.22 -18.78 -3.98
C SER A 8 21.41 -18.97 -2.70
N ALA A 9 21.89 -19.76 -1.74
CA ALA A 9 21.24 -19.92 -0.44
C ALA A 9 21.19 -18.59 0.33
N ASN A 10 22.31 -17.86 0.43
CA ASN A 10 22.38 -16.57 1.12
C ASN A 10 21.44 -15.53 0.49
N ILE A 11 21.35 -15.47 -0.83
CA ILE A 11 20.42 -14.59 -1.53
C ILE A 11 18.95 -14.97 -1.22
N SER A 12 18.66 -16.27 -1.16
CA SER A 12 17.33 -16.76 -0.84
C SER A 12 16.90 -16.40 0.59
N TYR A 13 17.76 -16.63 1.58
CA TYR A 13 17.49 -16.25 2.99
C TYR A 13 17.30 -14.74 3.14
N PHE A 14 18.16 -13.93 2.55
CA PHE A 14 18.04 -12.46 2.60
C PHE A 14 16.70 -12.00 1.98
N SER A 15 16.28 -12.61 0.87
CA SER A 15 15.01 -12.30 0.22
C SER A 15 13.81 -12.69 1.09
N ILE A 16 13.86 -13.83 1.77
CA ILE A 16 12.79 -14.31 2.65
C ILE A 16 12.64 -13.40 3.88
N TYR A 17 13.73 -13.07 4.57
CA TYR A 17 13.68 -12.16 5.73
C TYR A 17 13.14 -10.78 5.35
N LYS A 18 13.58 -10.24 4.22
CA LYS A 18 13.08 -8.97 3.69
C LYS A 18 11.58 -9.05 3.39
N GLY A 19 11.13 -10.14 2.77
CA GLY A 19 9.71 -10.38 2.50
C GLY A 19 8.84 -10.45 3.76
N ILE A 20 9.30 -11.18 4.78
CA ILE A 20 8.61 -11.29 6.07
C ILE A 20 8.54 -9.93 6.77
N SER A 21 9.63 -9.16 6.78
CA SER A 21 9.66 -7.83 7.40
C SER A 21 8.69 -6.87 6.72
N ILE A 22 8.67 -6.85 5.39
CA ILE A 22 7.73 -6.05 4.60
C ILE A 22 6.28 -6.46 4.89
N PHE A 23 6.02 -7.76 4.96
CA PHE A 23 4.69 -8.28 5.29
C PHE A 23 4.23 -7.82 6.69
N LEU A 24 5.08 -7.97 7.71
CA LEU A 24 4.77 -7.55 9.08
C LEU A 24 4.49 -6.05 9.17
N ILE A 25 5.33 -5.22 8.56
CA ILE A 25 5.14 -3.77 8.53
C ILE A 25 3.83 -3.41 7.84
N SER A 26 3.55 -4.01 6.69
CA SER A 26 2.30 -3.79 5.97
C SER A 26 1.09 -4.24 6.78
N PHE A 27 1.18 -5.38 7.46
CA PHE A 27 0.12 -5.90 8.32
C PHE A 27 -0.20 -4.94 9.47
N PHE A 28 0.82 -4.51 10.21
CA PHE A 28 0.63 -3.57 11.32
C PHE A 28 0.11 -2.21 10.85
N SER A 29 0.70 -1.64 9.80
CA SER A 29 0.27 -0.35 9.24
C SER A 29 -1.20 -0.38 8.80
N ASN A 30 -1.63 -1.44 8.13
CA ASN A 30 -3.01 -1.58 7.69
C ASN A 30 -3.97 -1.87 8.86
N THR A 31 -3.53 -2.60 9.88
CA THR A 31 -4.31 -2.84 11.11
C THR A 31 -4.55 -1.53 11.86
N PHE A 32 -3.52 -0.72 12.06
CA PHE A 32 -3.66 0.62 12.65
C PHE A 32 -4.57 1.51 11.83
N SER A 33 -4.44 1.48 10.51
CA SER A 33 -5.31 2.23 9.60
C SER A 33 -6.78 1.81 9.72
N ALA A 34 -7.06 0.53 9.85
CA ALA A 34 -8.41 0.02 10.02
C ALA A 34 -9.06 0.51 11.33
N ILE A 35 -8.28 0.69 12.38
CA ILE A 35 -8.76 1.18 13.68
C ILE A 35 -8.93 2.70 13.67
N SER A 36 -7.99 3.44 13.07
CA SER A 36 -7.98 4.92 13.06
C SER A 36 -8.79 5.54 11.92
N GLY A 37 -9.37 4.73 11.04
CA GLY A 37 -10.15 5.22 9.91
C GLY A 37 -9.33 5.74 8.73
N GLY A 38 -8.04 5.43 8.68
CA GLY A 38 -7.14 5.81 7.57
C GLY A 38 -5.70 6.07 8.02
N GLY A 39 -4.83 6.40 7.06
CA GLY A 39 -3.46 6.79 7.34
C GLY A 39 -2.40 5.68 7.20
N ALA A 40 -2.76 4.49 6.75
CA ALA A 40 -1.78 3.42 6.51
C ALA A 40 -0.62 3.86 5.60
N GLY A 41 -0.90 4.71 4.62
CA GLY A 41 0.11 5.22 3.70
C GLY A 41 1.20 6.04 4.38
N LEU A 42 0.88 6.75 5.45
CA LEU A 42 1.84 7.57 6.19
C LEU A 42 2.93 6.73 6.87
N LEU A 43 2.61 5.51 7.27
CA LEU A 43 3.56 4.58 7.90
C LEU A 43 4.14 3.59 6.89
N GLN A 44 3.30 3.03 6.03
CA GLN A 44 3.68 1.96 5.12
C GLN A 44 4.60 2.43 3.98
N LEU A 45 4.31 3.58 3.36
CA LEU A 45 5.13 4.08 2.24
C LEU A 45 6.56 4.39 2.65
N PRO A 46 6.83 5.21 3.69
CA PRO A 46 8.20 5.45 4.14
C PRO A 46 8.91 4.17 4.56
N ALA A 47 8.21 3.26 5.25
CA ALA A 47 8.81 1.99 5.66
C ALA A 47 9.23 1.14 4.46
N LEU A 48 8.38 0.98 3.44
CA LEU A 48 8.72 0.23 2.22
C LEU A 48 9.92 0.84 1.48
N ILE A 49 10.02 2.18 1.43
CA ILE A 49 11.13 2.89 0.81
C ILE A 49 12.42 2.66 1.59
N LEU A 50 12.39 2.70 2.93
CA LEU A 50 13.54 2.39 3.79
C LEU A 50 14.04 0.95 3.59
N PHE A 51 13.15 0.01 3.25
CA PHE A 51 13.53 -1.36 2.87
C PHE A 51 14.06 -1.47 1.44
N GLY A 52 14.21 -0.33 0.73
CA GLY A 52 14.77 -0.28 -0.62
C GLY A 52 13.77 -0.70 -1.71
N VAL A 53 12.47 -0.61 -1.44
CA VAL A 53 11.44 -0.79 -2.47
C VAL A 53 11.32 0.51 -3.28
N PRO A 54 11.40 0.46 -4.62
CA PRO A 54 11.20 1.65 -5.45
C PRO A 54 9.86 2.31 -5.18
N TYR A 55 9.82 3.65 -5.24
CA TYR A 55 8.64 4.45 -4.89
C TYR A 55 7.35 3.96 -5.56
N TYR A 56 7.37 3.75 -6.88
CA TYR A 56 6.17 3.31 -7.61
C TYR A 56 5.69 1.92 -7.21
N GLN A 57 6.61 1.00 -6.89
CA GLN A 57 6.26 -0.33 -6.40
C GLN A 57 5.68 -0.26 -4.98
N ALA A 58 6.24 0.58 -4.12
CA ALA A 58 5.74 0.82 -2.77
C ALA A 58 4.32 1.42 -2.83
N LEU A 59 4.11 2.41 -3.70
CA LEU A 59 2.81 3.04 -3.92
C LEU A 59 1.77 2.05 -4.45
N ALA A 60 2.13 1.25 -5.47
CA ALA A 60 1.25 0.23 -6.03
C ALA A 60 0.86 -0.83 -4.99
N SER A 61 1.83 -1.32 -4.22
CA SER A 61 1.60 -2.30 -3.14
C SER A 61 0.67 -1.74 -2.06
N HIS A 62 0.89 -0.48 -1.67
CA HIS A 62 0.03 0.20 -0.71
C HIS A 62 -1.41 0.37 -1.25
N LYS A 63 -1.58 0.78 -2.50
CA LYS A 63 -2.90 0.92 -3.13
C LYS A 63 -3.64 -0.41 -3.22
N LEU A 64 -2.94 -1.48 -3.55
CA LEU A 64 -3.52 -2.83 -3.59
C LEU A 64 -3.98 -3.28 -2.19
N ALA A 65 -3.17 -3.06 -1.16
CA ALA A 65 -3.53 -3.35 0.23
C ALA A 65 -4.75 -2.54 0.69
N THR A 66 -4.85 -1.27 0.29
CA THR A 66 -5.99 -0.40 0.61
C THR A 66 -7.28 -0.89 -0.04
N VAL A 67 -7.22 -1.34 -1.31
CA VAL A 67 -8.38 -1.95 -1.99
C VAL A 67 -8.83 -3.23 -1.26
N ALA A 68 -7.90 -4.12 -0.92
CA ALA A 68 -8.22 -5.34 -0.17
C ALA A 68 -8.84 -5.04 1.20
N LEU A 69 -8.31 -4.04 1.92
CA LEU A 69 -8.86 -3.57 3.20
C LEU A 69 -10.29 -3.01 3.03
N GLY A 70 -10.52 -2.21 2.00
CA GLY A 70 -11.82 -1.65 1.67
C GLY A 70 -12.86 -2.73 1.35
N LEU A 71 -12.47 -3.72 0.54
CA LEU A 71 -13.34 -4.87 0.22
C LEU A 71 -13.68 -5.68 1.48
N GLY A 72 -12.67 -6.01 2.29
CA GLY A 72 -12.87 -6.76 3.54
C GLY A 72 -13.77 -6.01 4.53
N GLY A 73 -13.55 -4.71 4.69
CA GLY A 73 -14.38 -3.84 5.53
C GLY A 73 -15.82 -3.74 5.04
N SER A 74 -16.01 -3.60 3.73
CA SER A 74 -17.34 -3.54 3.11
C SER A 74 -18.11 -4.85 3.27
N LEU A 75 -17.46 -5.99 3.07
CA LEU A 75 -18.07 -7.31 3.27
C LEU A 75 -18.49 -7.52 4.73
N ARG A 76 -17.64 -7.12 5.67
CA ARG A 76 -17.94 -7.25 7.11
C ARG A 76 -19.12 -6.36 7.54
N ASN A 77 -19.19 -5.15 7.00
CA ASN A 77 -20.20 -4.15 7.38
C ASN A 77 -21.37 -4.05 6.39
N TYR A 78 -21.58 -5.07 5.56
CA TYR A 78 -22.57 -5.06 4.48
C TYR A 78 -23.97 -4.65 4.94
N LYS A 79 -24.41 -5.11 6.11
CA LYS A 79 -25.75 -4.78 6.65
C LYS A 79 -25.90 -3.29 6.96
N SER A 80 -24.85 -2.65 7.49
CA SER A 80 -24.84 -1.21 7.76
C SER A 80 -24.74 -0.40 6.47
N LEU A 81 -23.85 -0.80 5.57
CA LEU A 81 -23.65 -0.13 4.28
C LEU A 81 -24.90 -0.13 3.40
N ARG A 82 -25.76 -1.12 3.53
CA ARG A 82 -27.00 -1.19 2.76
C ARG A 82 -27.93 0.00 3.03
N ASN A 83 -27.94 0.52 4.23
CA ASN A 83 -28.76 1.67 4.59
C ASN A 83 -28.18 2.98 4.04
N ASP A 84 -26.86 3.06 3.89
CA ASP A 84 -26.14 4.27 3.50
C ASP A 84 -25.58 4.18 2.05
N ILE A 85 -26.12 3.27 1.26
CA ILE A 85 -25.65 3.02 -0.13
C ILE A 85 -25.68 4.28 -0.99
N TYR A 86 -26.62 5.19 -0.73
CA TYR A 86 -26.75 6.45 -1.44
C TYR A 86 -25.53 7.36 -1.21
N ILE A 87 -25.07 7.44 0.04
CA ILE A 87 -23.86 8.20 0.40
C ILE A 87 -22.62 7.58 -0.25
N ALA A 88 -22.52 6.25 -0.24
CA ALA A 88 -21.43 5.54 -0.89
C ALA A 88 -21.37 5.82 -2.41
N TRP A 89 -22.51 5.87 -3.08
CA TRP A 89 -22.61 6.22 -4.51
C TRP A 89 -22.16 7.67 -4.77
N GLN A 90 -22.56 8.61 -3.95
CA GLN A 90 -22.11 10.01 -4.10
C GLN A 90 -20.59 10.12 -3.97
N ILE A 91 -20.00 9.48 -2.96
CA ILE A 91 -18.54 9.46 -2.76
C ILE A 91 -17.83 8.82 -3.97
N LEU A 92 -18.38 7.73 -4.51
CA LEU A 92 -17.82 7.04 -5.66
C LEU A 92 -17.83 7.91 -6.91
N ILE A 93 -18.96 8.54 -7.23
CA ILE A 93 -19.13 9.37 -8.43
C ILE A 93 -18.19 10.57 -8.42
N PHE A 94 -18.01 11.23 -7.29
CA PHE A 94 -17.13 12.40 -7.17
C PHE A 94 -15.68 12.01 -6.88
N GLY A 95 -15.44 10.91 -6.19
CA GLY A 95 -14.10 10.44 -5.83
C GLY A 95 -13.35 9.77 -6.98
N LEU A 96 -14.02 9.01 -7.84
CA LEU A 96 -13.40 8.32 -8.97
C LEU A 96 -12.67 9.26 -9.94
N PRO A 97 -13.29 10.35 -10.43
CA PRO A 97 -12.59 11.33 -11.25
C PRO A 97 -11.37 11.92 -10.52
N GLY A 98 -11.51 12.25 -9.24
CA GLY A 98 -10.41 12.77 -8.42
C GLY A 98 -9.22 11.82 -8.33
N VAL A 99 -9.47 10.52 -8.16
CA VAL A 99 -8.40 9.50 -8.13
C VAL A 99 -7.72 9.37 -9.49
N ILE A 100 -8.46 9.37 -10.59
CA ILE A 100 -7.90 9.27 -11.95
C ILE A 100 -7.02 10.49 -12.24
N PHE A 101 -7.51 11.71 -11.99
CA PHE A 101 -6.73 12.92 -12.18
C PHE A 101 -5.50 12.96 -11.27
N GLY A 102 -5.63 12.59 -9.99
CA GLY A 102 -4.51 12.54 -9.05
C GLY A 102 -3.45 11.52 -9.46
N ALA A 103 -3.83 10.35 -9.91
CA ALA A 103 -2.90 9.34 -10.40
C ALA A 103 -2.14 9.82 -11.66
N SER A 104 -2.83 10.46 -12.60
CA SER A 104 -2.21 11.02 -13.82
C SER A 104 -1.21 12.12 -13.51
N ILE A 105 -1.46 12.96 -12.50
CA ILE A 105 -0.53 14.00 -12.09
C ILE A 105 0.74 13.39 -11.46
N ILE A 106 0.60 12.34 -10.64
CA ILE A 106 1.75 11.69 -10.00
C ILE A 106 2.69 11.07 -11.04
N GLU A 107 2.18 10.52 -12.13
CA GLU A 107 3.01 9.97 -13.21
C GLU A 107 3.84 11.03 -13.93
N LEU A 108 3.40 12.28 -13.94
CA LEU A 108 4.13 13.41 -14.54
C LEU A 108 5.24 13.97 -13.62
N ILE A 109 5.22 13.64 -12.35
CA ILE A 109 6.17 14.14 -11.36
C ILE A 109 7.38 13.21 -11.29
N SER A 110 8.60 13.76 -11.44
CA SER A 110 9.84 13.00 -11.28
C SER A 110 9.96 12.40 -9.88
N GLU A 111 10.42 11.15 -9.78
CA GLU A 111 10.63 10.44 -8.51
C GLU A 111 11.40 11.24 -7.46
N LYS A 112 12.36 12.06 -7.89
CA LYS A 112 13.16 12.93 -7.02
C LYS A 112 12.30 13.89 -6.18
N TYR A 113 11.26 14.47 -6.75
CA TYR A 113 10.35 15.37 -6.03
C TYR A 113 9.41 14.61 -5.11
N LEU A 114 9.03 13.39 -5.47
CA LEU A 114 8.21 12.52 -4.64
C LEU A 114 8.94 12.08 -3.36
N TYR A 115 10.24 11.75 -3.46
CA TYR A 115 11.07 11.47 -2.29
C TYR A 115 11.25 12.70 -1.39
N LEU A 116 11.44 13.88 -1.98
CA LEU A 116 11.57 15.12 -1.21
C LEU A 116 10.31 15.49 -0.44
N PHE A 117 9.14 15.18 -1.00
CA PHE A 117 7.85 15.44 -0.35
C PHE A 117 7.54 14.47 0.80
N LEU A 118 8.13 13.25 0.75
CA LEU A 118 7.98 12.22 1.79
C LEU A 118 9.00 12.36 2.93
N ALA A 119 10.09 13.05 2.72
CA ALA A 119 11.13 13.30 3.73
C ALA A 119 10.74 14.45 4.67
#